data_fb3db8e0761b561f72f8a681eaf62d2e
#
_entry.id   fb3db8e0761b561f72f8a681eaf62d2e
#
_cell.length_a   1.000
_cell.length_b   1.000
_cell.length_c   1.000
_cell.angle_alpha   90.00
_cell.angle_beta   90.00
_cell.angle_gamma   90.00
#
_symmetry.space_group_name_H-M   'P 1'
#
loop_
_entity.id
_entity.type
_entity.pdbx_description
1 polymer ?
#
loop_
_entity_poly.entity_id
_entity_poly.type
_entity_poly.pdbx_seq_one_letter_code
_entity_poly.pdbx_strand_id
1 'polypeptide(L)'
;MDQADGTAMIPPLVEQLRFTRSEWLRALRGVGEADALRRIEPMNSIGWIVGHLAWQEQRYFLTRAQRVTPVPLLDEVAANGGPPTTPSLRDMRAAWREVTGAADSWLGSLPARALSEMLPPPGATQTVGDAIQRVTYHYWFHIGEILAIRQLLGHPHRPEFVGDLETRAPYRAT
;
A
#
# COMPACT_ATOMS: atom_id res chain seq x y z
N MET A 1 -18.11 31.31 24.05
CA MET A 1 -17.54 30.02 24.42
C MET A 1 -17.86 29.13 23.24
N ASP A 2 -17.03 29.26 22.20
CA ASP A 2 -17.26 28.70 20.87
C ASP A 2 -16.56 27.33 20.84
N GLN A 3 -17.31 26.26 20.99
CA GLN A 3 -16.82 24.91 20.77
C GLN A 3 -16.84 24.70 19.24
N ALA A 4 -15.72 25.03 18.60
CA ALA A 4 -15.47 24.53 17.25
C ALA A 4 -15.52 23.01 17.29
N ASP A 5 -16.58 22.46 16.72
CA ASP A 5 -16.75 21.05 16.43
C ASP A 5 -15.68 20.65 15.39
N GLY A 6 -14.48 20.37 15.92
CA GLY A 6 -13.33 20.03 15.12
C GLY A 6 -13.39 18.58 14.67
N THR A 7 -14.17 18.31 13.64
CA THR A 7 -13.97 17.10 12.85
C THR A 7 -12.53 17.16 12.36
N ALA A 8 -11.62 16.41 13.00
CA ALA A 8 -10.20 16.42 12.67
C ALA A 8 -10.06 16.06 11.19
N MET A 9 -9.63 17.02 10.36
CA MET A 9 -9.42 16.77 8.94
C MET A 9 -8.34 15.69 8.79
N ILE A 10 -8.65 14.70 7.97
CA ILE A 10 -7.70 13.65 7.62
C ILE A 10 -6.49 14.30 6.96
N PRO A 11 -5.26 13.99 7.39
CA PRO A 11 -4.06 14.57 6.79
C PRO A 11 -3.98 14.30 5.29
N PRO A 12 -3.58 15.28 4.46
CA PRO A 12 -3.47 15.12 3.00
C PRO A 12 -2.62 13.90 2.57
N LEU A 13 -1.56 13.56 3.31
CA LEU A 13 -0.75 12.36 3.04
C LEU A 13 -1.55 11.06 3.16
N VAL A 14 -2.50 10.98 4.07
CA VAL A 14 -3.38 9.80 4.22
C VAL A 14 -4.35 9.73 3.05
N GLU A 15 -4.89 10.86 2.60
CA GLU A 15 -5.74 10.92 1.40
C GLU A 15 -4.96 10.46 0.15
N GLN A 16 -3.71 10.92 0.00
CA GLN A 16 -2.82 10.49 -1.09
C GLN A 16 -2.54 8.98 -1.07
N LEU A 17 -2.30 8.41 0.10
CA LEU A 17 -2.12 6.96 0.24
C LEU A 17 -3.41 6.21 -0.15
N ARG A 18 -4.58 6.65 0.30
CA ARG A 18 -5.87 6.05 -0.07
C ARG A 18 -6.15 6.12 -1.57
N PHE A 19 -5.84 7.26 -2.18
CA PHE A 19 -5.90 7.39 -3.63
C PHE A 19 -4.97 6.39 -4.32
N THR A 20 -3.72 6.30 -3.88
CA THR A 20 -2.72 5.39 -4.43
C THR A 20 -3.16 3.92 -4.32
N ARG A 21 -3.75 3.51 -3.18
CA ARG A 21 -4.36 2.17 -3.05
C ARG A 21 -5.49 1.92 -4.06
N SER A 22 -6.26 2.94 -4.38
CA SER A 22 -7.31 2.81 -5.39
C SER A 22 -6.74 2.65 -6.80
N GLU A 23 -5.65 3.33 -7.13
CA GLU A 23 -4.92 3.17 -8.39
C GLU A 23 -4.26 1.78 -8.48
N TRP A 24 -3.73 1.29 -7.35
CA TRP A 24 -3.26 -0.07 -7.22
C TRP A 24 -4.32 -1.11 -7.56
N LEU A 25 -5.52 -0.97 -6.99
CA LEU A 25 -6.65 -1.86 -7.33
C LEU A 25 -7.05 -1.74 -8.80
N ARG A 26 -6.95 -0.54 -9.38
CA ARG A 26 -7.20 -0.30 -10.81
C ARG A 26 -6.14 -1.01 -11.67
N ALA A 27 -4.86 -0.98 -11.27
CA ALA A 27 -3.78 -1.68 -11.96
C ALA A 27 -3.96 -3.21 -11.94
N LEU A 28 -4.58 -3.77 -10.90
CA LEU A 28 -4.87 -5.21 -10.77
C LEU A 28 -6.16 -5.67 -11.46
N ARG A 29 -6.96 -4.74 -12.00
CA ARG A 29 -8.24 -5.11 -12.62
C ARG A 29 -8.03 -6.01 -13.82
N GLY A 30 -8.72 -7.16 -13.85
CA GLY A 30 -8.61 -8.15 -14.92
C GLY A 30 -7.40 -9.07 -14.86
N VAL A 31 -6.56 -8.99 -13.82
CA VAL A 31 -5.50 -9.97 -13.57
C VAL A 31 -6.13 -11.23 -12.99
N GLY A 32 -5.96 -12.35 -13.70
CA GLY A 32 -6.40 -13.69 -13.26
C GLY A 32 -5.34 -14.39 -12.41
N GLU A 33 -5.77 -15.47 -11.73
CA GLU A 33 -4.89 -16.28 -10.87
C GLU A 33 -3.70 -16.87 -11.65
N ALA A 34 -3.96 -17.43 -12.82
CA ALA A 34 -2.92 -18.06 -13.64
C ALA A 34 -1.81 -17.06 -14.03
N ASP A 35 -2.17 -15.82 -14.40
CA ASP A 35 -1.20 -14.78 -14.75
C ASP A 35 -0.48 -14.24 -13.54
N ALA A 36 -1.15 -14.17 -12.39
CA ALA A 36 -0.56 -13.68 -11.16
C ALA A 36 0.49 -14.64 -10.56
N LEU A 37 0.39 -15.94 -10.85
CA LEU A 37 1.37 -16.94 -10.45
C LEU A 37 2.59 -16.97 -11.39
N ARG A 38 2.47 -16.45 -12.61
CA ARG A 38 3.57 -16.46 -13.57
C ARG A 38 4.69 -15.53 -13.12
N ARG A 39 5.90 -16.04 -13.19
CA ARG A 39 7.12 -15.27 -12.96
C ARG A 39 7.86 -15.08 -14.28
N ILE A 40 8.10 -13.84 -14.65
CA ILE A 40 8.91 -13.47 -15.82
C ILE A 40 10.27 -13.02 -15.29
N GLU A 41 11.24 -13.93 -15.33
CA GLU A 41 12.57 -13.68 -14.79
C GLU A 41 13.22 -12.43 -15.38
N PRO A 42 13.86 -11.57 -14.56
CA PRO A 42 14.10 -11.70 -13.11
C PRO A 42 13.01 -11.06 -12.23
N MET A 43 11.87 -10.66 -12.78
CA MET A 43 10.78 -9.97 -12.07
C MET A 43 10.06 -10.88 -11.08
N ASN A 44 9.46 -10.30 -10.06
CA ASN A 44 8.57 -11.01 -9.16
C ASN A 44 7.21 -11.32 -9.81
N SER A 45 6.50 -12.32 -9.30
CA SER A 45 5.12 -12.59 -9.73
C SER A 45 4.17 -11.50 -9.22
N ILE A 46 3.05 -11.26 -9.92
CA ILE A 46 2.03 -10.31 -9.47
C ILE A 46 1.49 -10.70 -8.08
N GLY A 47 1.29 -12.01 -7.83
CA GLY A 47 0.86 -12.50 -6.52
C GLY A 47 1.84 -12.09 -5.41
N TRP A 48 3.15 -12.25 -5.64
CA TRP A 48 4.18 -11.81 -4.71
C TRP A 48 4.13 -10.31 -4.46
N ILE A 49 4.00 -9.49 -5.51
CA ILE A 49 3.96 -8.02 -5.40
C ILE A 49 2.75 -7.57 -4.56
N VAL A 50 1.60 -8.22 -4.70
CA VAL A 50 0.41 -7.93 -3.86
C VAL A 50 0.69 -8.22 -2.39
N GLY A 51 1.29 -9.37 -2.09
CA GLY A 51 1.69 -9.74 -0.74
C GLY A 51 2.75 -8.80 -0.17
N HIS A 52 3.72 -8.39 -1.00
CA HIS A 52 4.81 -7.50 -0.61
C HIS A 52 4.33 -6.10 -0.20
N LEU A 53 3.37 -5.54 -0.90
CA LEU A 53 2.77 -4.27 -0.50
C LEU A 53 1.95 -4.39 0.79
N ALA A 54 1.22 -5.50 0.97
CA ALA A 54 0.56 -5.80 2.23
C ALA A 54 1.57 -5.94 3.37
N TRP A 55 2.64 -6.69 3.16
CA TRP A 55 3.74 -6.84 4.12
C TRP A 55 4.34 -5.49 4.53
N GLN A 56 4.60 -4.60 3.57
CA GLN A 56 5.19 -3.31 3.88
C GLN A 56 4.24 -2.43 4.71
N GLU A 57 2.95 -2.38 4.38
CA GLU A 57 1.96 -1.65 5.17
C GLU A 57 1.83 -2.22 6.58
N GLN A 58 1.72 -3.55 6.71
CA GLN A 58 1.70 -4.23 8.00
C GLN A 58 2.90 -3.83 8.84
N ARG A 59 4.11 -3.89 8.25
CA ARG A 59 5.36 -3.57 8.93
C ARG A 59 5.37 -2.14 9.48
N TYR A 60 4.94 -1.15 8.70
CA TYR A 60 4.99 0.26 9.11
C TYR A 60 3.82 0.64 10.01
N PHE A 61 2.60 0.39 9.58
CA PHE A 61 1.41 0.97 10.20
C PHE A 61 0.83 0.09 11.31
N LEU A 62 1.11 -1.20 11.30
CA LEU A 62 0.59 -2.13 12.30
C LEU A 62 1.68 -2.62 13.24
N THR A 63 2.69 -3.33 12.73
CA THR A 63 3.73 -3.93 13.57
C THR A 63 4.54 -2.86 14.29
N ARG A 64 5.05 -1.85 13.58
CA ARG A 64 5.86 -0.79 14.20
C ARG A 64 5.01 0.20 14.97
N ALA A 65 3.97 0.77 14.36
CA ALA A 65 3.18 1.83 14.98
C ALA A 65 2.29 1.33 16.12
N GLN A 66 1.70 0.12 15.99
CA GLN A 66 0.63 -0.36 16.88
C GLN A 66 0.97 -1.67 17.60
N ARG A 67 2.11 -2.30 17.31
CA ARG A 67 2.55 -3.59 17.91
C ARG A 67 1.63 -4.77 17.60
N VAL A 68 0.94 -4.75 16.47
CA VAL A 68 0.08 -5.84 15.99
C VAL A 68 0.54 -6.33 14.62
N THR A 69 0.47 -7.63 14.39
CA THR A 69 0.87 -8.26 13.11
C THR A 69 -0.25 -9.23 12.71
N PRO A 70 -1.32 -8.74 12.06
CA PRO A 70 -2.49 -9.55 11.76
C PRO A 70 -2.22 -10.71 10.80
N VAL A 71 -1.29 -10.55 9.86
CA VAL A 71 -0.98 -11.57 8.85
C VAL A 71 0.51 -11.94 8.89
N PRO A 72 0.96 -12.76 9.89
CA PRO A 72 2.39 -13.12 10.03
C PRO A 72 2.96 -13.86 8.81
N LEU A 73 2.12 -14.60 8.08
CA LEU A 73 2.52 -15.33 6.87
C LEU A 73 3.21 -14.43 5.83
N LEU A 74 2.91 -13.15 5.80
CA LEU A 74 3.54 -12.21 4.86
C LEU A 74 5.06 -12.09 5.05
N ASP A 75 5.57 -12.31 6.27
CA ASP A 75 7.02 -12.33 6.55
C ASP A 75 7.72 -13.52 5.88
N GLU A 76 7.00 -14.61 5.64
CA GLU A 76 7.54 -15.83 5.03
C GLU A 76 7.46 -15.78 3.49
N VAL A 77 6.33 -15.26 2.96
CA VAL A 77 6.02 -15.41 1.53
C VAL A 77 6.30 -14.16 0.69
N ALA A 78 6.41 -12.97 1.30
CA ALA A 78 6.47 -11.72 0.53
C ALA A 78 7.37 -10.64 1.15
N ALA A 79 8.20 -10.99 2.14
CA ALA A 79 9.13 -10.05 2.75
C ALA A 79 10.23 -9.60 1.79
N ASN A 80 10.69 -8.37 1.94
CA ASN A 80 11.85 -7.87 1.20
C ASN A 80 13.11 -8.68 1.52
N GLY A 81 13.81 -9.13 0.48
CA GLY A 81 15.01 -9.98 0.61
C GLY A 81 14.70 -11.45 0.90
N GLY A 82 13.42 -11.83 0.96
CA GLY A 82 12.99 -13.22 1.05
C GLY A 82 13.05 -13.95 -0.30
N PRO A 83 12.71 -15.26 -0.31
CA PRO A 83 12.72 -16.04 -1.54
C PRO A 83 11.68 -15.54 -2.54
N PRO A 84 11.93 -15.70 -3.84
CA PRO A 84 11.00 -15.29 -4.89
C PRO A 84 9.85 -16.30 -5.03
N THR A 85 8.91 -16.26 -4.10
CA THR A 85 7.72 -17.12 -4.08
C THR A 85 6.70 -16.72 -5.15
N THR A 86 5.72 -17.58 -5.39
CA THR A 86 4.58 -17.28 -6.26
C THR A 86 3.27 -17.57 -5.53
N PRO A 87 2.92 -16.78 -4.51
CA PRO A 87 1.71 -17.02 -3.73
C PRO A 87 0.45 -16.74 -4.54
N SER A 88 -0.65 -17.36 -4.13
CA SER A 88 -1.97 -17.17 -4.75
C SER A 88 -2.42 -15.72 -4.68
N LEU A 89 -2.90 -15.18 -5.80
CA LEU A 89 -3.43 -13.81 -5.87
C LEU A 89 -4.64 -13.64 -4.95
N ARG A 90 -5.50 -14.67 -4.87
CA ARG A 90 -6.67 -14.66 -3.98
C ARG A 90 -6.25 -14.45 -2.53
N ASP A 91 -5.27 -15.22 -2.07
CA ASP A 91 -4.84 -15.18 -0.67
C ASP A 91 -4.08 -13.89 -0.36
N MET A 92 -3.24 -13.43 -1.29
CA MET A 92 -2.55 -12.14 -1.13
C MET A 92 -3.50 -10.93 -1.18
N ARG A 93 -4.56 -10.98 -1.98
CA ARG A 93 -5.63 -9.96 -1.94
C ARG A 93 -6.42 -9.98 -0.63
N ALA A 94 -6.65 -11.15 -0.06
CA ALA A 94 -7.29 -11.26 1.26
C ALA A 94 -6.40 -10.65 2.34
N ALA A 95 -5.12 -11.02 2.38
CA ALA A 95 -4.12 -10.45 3.29
C ALA A 95 -4.01 -8.91 3.12
N TRP A 96 -3.95 -8.42 1.88
CA TRP A 96 -3.90 -6.98 1.60
C TRP A 96 -5.12 -6.25 2.15
N ARG A 97 -6.34 -6.78 1.96
CA ARG A 97 -7.56 -6.17 2.50
C ARG A 97 -7.58 -6.15 4.03
N GLU A 98 -7.14 -7.23 4.66
CA GLU A 98 -7.06 -7.32 6.12
C GLU A 98 -6.08 -6.28 6.68
N VAL A 99 -4.88 -6.23 6.15
CA VAL A 99 -3.85 -5.28 6.56
C VAL A 99 -4.28 -3.83 6.34
N THR A 100 -4.76 -3.50 5.13
CA THR A 100 -5.15 -2.12 4.80
C THR A 100 -6.37 -1.67 5.58
N GLY A 101 -7.33 -2.57 5.83
CA GLY A 101 -8.50 -2.28 6.68
C GLY A 101 -8.10 -1.98 8.13
N ALA A 102 -7.21 -2.80 8.71
CA ALA A 102 -6.68 -2.55 10.05
C ALA A 102 -5.87 -1.24 10.12
N ALA A 103 -5.03 -0.98 9.13
CA ALA A 103 -4.23 0.24 9.07
C ALA A 103 -5.07 1.51 8.89
N ASP A 104 -6.18 1.43 8.16
CA ASP A 104 -7.03 2.58 7.83
C ASP A 104 -7.69 3.22 9.05
N SER A 105 -8.02 2.42 10.07
CA SER A 105 -8.55 2.92 11.33
C SER A 105 -7.53 3.80 12.06
N TRP A 106 -6.28 3.37 12.11
CA TRP A 106 -5.20 4.15 12.71
C TRP A 106 -4.86 5.38 11.87
N LEU A 107 -4.68 5.22 10.56
CA LEU A 107 -4.38 6.33 9.64
C LEU A 107 -5.46 7.43 9.69
N GLY A 108 -6.73 7.04 9.78
CA GLY A 108 -7.85 7.97 9.86
C GLY A 108 -7.95 8.72 11.19
N SER A 109 -7.30 8.21 12.25
CA SER A 109 -7.28 8.84 13.57
C SER A 109 -6.10 9.80 13.78
N LEU A 110 -5.14 9.86 12.84
CA LEU A 110 -3.94 10.66 12.98
C LEU A 110 -4.26 12.17 12.92
N PRO A 111 -3.92 12.96 13.96
CA PRO A 111 -3.92 14.40 13.84
C PRO A 111 -2.71 14.86 13.00
N ALA A 112 -2.81 16.02 12.36
CA ALA A 112 -1.72 16.54 11.51
C ALA A 112 -0.35 16.57 12.22
N ARG A 113 -0.31 16.94 13.51
CA ARG A 113 0.94 16.97 14.29
C ARG A 113 1.63 15.60 14.40
N ALA A 114 0.86 14.50 14.40
CA ALA A 114 1.42 13.15 14.52
C ALA A 114 2.31 12.77 13.34
N LEU A 115 2.16 13.42 12.20
CA LEU A 115 3.00 13.16 11.02
C LEU A 115 4.48 13.45 11.29
N SER A 116 4.78 14.38 12.18
CA SER A 116 6.16 14.73 12.58
C SER A 116 6.69 13.88 13.73
N GLU A 117 5.87 13.03 14.34
CA GLU A 117 6.30 12.15 15.42
C GLU A 117 7.10 10.96 14.85
N MET A 118 8.11 10.53 15.60
CA MET A 118 8.94 9.39 15.21
C MET A 118 8.17 8.08 15.37
N LEU A 119 8.26 7.21 14.37
CA LEU A 119 7.77 5.83 14.54
C LEU A 119 8.54 5.11 15.65
N PRO A 120 7.88 4.25 16.45
CA PRO A 120 8.56 3.50 17.50
C PRO A 120 9.70 2.60 16.97
N PRO A 121 10.74 2.32 17.80
CA PRO A 121 11.81 1.36 17.48
C PRO A 121 11.26 -0.06 17.18
N PRO A 122 12.02 -0.92 16.47
CA PRO A 122 13.42 -0.73 16.06
C PRO A 122 13.57 0.07 14.76
N GLY A 123 14.71 0.81 14.67
CA GLY A 123 15.08 1.52 13.42
C GLY A 123 14.36 2.84 13.19
N ALA A 124 14.00 3.54 14.26
CA ALA A 124 13.27 4.81 14.22
C ALA A 124 14.14 5.98 13.73
N THR A 125 14.42 6.00 12.42
CA THR A 125 14.96 7.19 11.74
C THR A 125 13.89 7.85 10.87
N GLN A 126 12.64 7.45 11.01
CA GLN A 126 11.53 7.88 10.16
C GLN A 126 10.38 8.40 11.02
N THR A 127 9.82 9.52 10.60
CA THR A 127 8.54 10.00 11.13
C THR A 127 7.37 9.18 10.59
N VAL A 128 6.20 9.36 11.17
CA VAL A 128 4.94 8.80 10.64
C VAL A 128 4.70 9.30 9.22
N GLY A 129 4.92 10.59 8.96
CA GLY A 129 4.80 11.18 7.62
C GLY A 129 5.75 10.54 6.60
N ASP A 130 7.04 10.35 6.96
CA ASP A 130 8.01 9.67 6.10
C ASP A 130 7.58 8.25 5.76
N ALA A 131 7.01 7.53 6.72
CA ALA A 131 6.52 6.18 6.49
C ALA A 131 5.33 6.15 5.52
N ILE A 132 4.37 7.09 5.66
CA ILE A 132 3.24 7.20 4.75
C ILE A 132 3.72 7.54 3.33
N GLN A 133 4.63 8.50 3.18
CA GLN A 133 5.22 8.84 1.88
C GLN A 133 5.95 7.65 1.25
N ARG A 134 6.79 6.94 2.05
CA ARG A 134 7.52 5.77 1.58
C ARG A 134 6.58 4.69 1.06
N VAL A 135 5.51 4.38 1.80
CA VAL A 135 4.52 3.40 1.37
C VAL A 135 3.80 3.86 0.11
N THR A 136 3.41 5.13 0.04
CA THR A 136 2.78 5.71 -1.15
C THR A 136 3.67 5.57 -2.40
N TYR A 137 4.94 5.96 -2.31
CA TYR A 137 5.88 5.84 -3.44
C TYR A 137 6.19 4.39 -3.80
N HIS A 138 6.20 3.49 -2.82
CA HIS A 138 6.40 2.06 -3.05
C HIS A 138 5.22 1.44 -3.83
N TYR A 139 3.99 1.86 -3.55
CA TYR A 139 2.84 1.48 -4.38
C TYR A 139 3.02 1.93 -5.83
N TRP A 140 3.42 3.19 -6.05
CA TRP A 140 3.61 3.72 -7.41
C TRP A 140 4.72 2.98 -8.16
N PHE A 141 5.81 2.61 -7.46
CA PHE A 141 6.87 1.77 -8.02
C PHE A 141 6.31 0.44 -8.52
N HIS A 142 5.55 -0.25 -7.68
CA HIS A 142 4.97 -1.55 -8.04
C HIS A 142 3.76 -1.47 -8.97
N ILE A 143 3.03 -0.36 -9.02
CA ILE A 143 2.03 -0.12 -10.08
C ILE A 143 2.71 -0.15 -11.44
N GLY A 144 3.82 0.55 -11.60
CA GLY A 144 4.62 0.54 -12.84
C GLY A 144 5.10 -0.87 -13.20
N GLU A 145 5.63 -1.60 -12.21
CA GLU A 145 6.10 -2.98 -12.40
C GLU A 145 4.98 -3.93 -12.86
N ILE A 146 3.81 -3.88 -12.19
CA ILE A 146 2.65 -4.69 -12.61
C ILE A 146 2.17 -4.33 -14.02
N LEU A 147 2.13 -3.07 -14.37
CA LEU A 147 1.73 -2.67 -15.72
C LEU A 147 2.71 -3.18 -16.78
N ALA A 148 4.02 -3.20 -16.48
CA ALA A 148 5.04 -3.79 -17.32
C ALA A 148 4.87 -5.31 -17.45
N ILE A 149 4.66 -6.02 -16.34
CA ILE A 149 4.38 -7.48 -16.36
C ILE A 149 3.14 -7.75 -17.21
N ARG A 150 2.05 -7.02 -17.01
CA ARG A 150 0.81 -7.17 -17.78
C ARG A 150 1.00 -6.91 -19.27
N GLN A 151 1.91 -6.01 -19.62
CA GLN A 151 2.28 -5.74 -21.01
C GLN A 151 3.01 -6.94 -21.60
N LEU A 152 3.98 -7.51 -20.88
CA LEU A 152 4.70 -8.73 -21.29
C LEU A 152 3.77 -9.95 -21.41
N LEU A 153 2.74 -10.03 -20.58
CA LEU A 153 1.71 -11.06 -20.63
C LEU A 153 0.67 -10.86 -21.75
N GLY A 154 0.73 -9.74 -22.48
CA GLY A 154 -0.18 -9.45 -23.60
C GLY A 154 -1.59 -9.01 -23.17
N HIS A 155 -1.77 -8.49 -21.96
CA HIS A 155 -3.08 -8.00 -21.52
C HIS A 155 -3.54 -6.81 -22.36
N PRO A 156 -4.67 -6.89 -23.06
CA PRO A 156 -5.08 -5.84 -24.04
C PRO A 156 -5.54 -4.54 -23.35
N HIS A 157 -6.15 -4.67 -22.17
CA HIS A 157 -6.71 -3.53 -21.44
C HIS A 157 -5.91 -3.26 -20.17
N ARG A 158 -5.09 -2.25 -20.22
CA ARG A 158 -4.36 -1.72 -19.05
C ARG A 158 -4.89 -0.32 -18.74
N PRO A 159 -4.99 0.08 -17.46
CA PRO A 159 -5.35 1.45 -17.14
C PRO A 159 -4.28 2.42 -17.63
N GLU A 160 -4.70 3.59 -18.05
CA GLU A 160 -3.80 4.73 -18.20
C GLU A 160 -3.23 5.13 -16.85
N PHE A 161 -2.05 5.72 -16.86
CA PHE A 161 -1.37 6.16 -15.66
C PHE A 161 -2.11 7.33 -15.03
N VAL A 162 -2.32 7.24 -13.73
CA VAL A 162 -3.04 8.17 -12.87
C VAL A 162 -4.47 8.44 -13.33
N GLY A 163 -5.43 8.00 -12.54
CA GLY A 163 -6.86 8.26 -12.74
C GLY A 163 -7.23 9.67 -12.29
N ASP A 164 -8.44 9.84 -11.84
CA ASP A 164 -9.05 11.09 -11.41
C ASP A 164 -8.42 11.65 -10.12
N LEU A 165 -7.18 12.13 -10.23
CA LEU A 165 -6.42 12.73 -9.13
C LEU A 165 -7.08 14.02 -8.63
N GLU A 166 -7.54 14.85 -9.56
CA GLU A 166 -8.03 16.20 -9.30
C GLU A 166 -9.29 16.20 -8.43
N THR A 167 -10.12 15.16 -8.57
CA THR A 167 -11.35 15.03 -7.76
C THR A 167 -11.10 14.23 -6.48
N ARG A 168 -10.29 13.15 -6.57
CA ARG A 168 -10.20 12.14 -5.50
C ARG A 168 -9.10 12.41 -4.47
N ALA A 169 -8.05 13.12 -4.86
CA ALA A 169 -6.94 13.50 -3.98
C ALA A 169 -6.31 14.82 -4.44
N PRO A 170 -7.11 15.91 -4.55
CA PRO A 170 -6.61 17.19 -5.04
C PRO A 170 -5.51 17.72 -4.14
N TYR A 171 -4.59 18.47 -4.74
CA TYR A 171 -3.62 19.23 -3.95
C TYR A 171 -4.34 20.21 -3.03
N ARG A 172 -3.99 20.16 -1.75
CA ARG A 172 -4.46 21.12 -0.73
C ARG A 172 -3.23 21.78 -0.10
N ALA A 173 -3.17 23.09 -0.17
CA ALA A 173 -2.21 23.83 0.65
C ALA A 173 -2.58 23.65 2.13
N THR A 174 -1.62 23.31 2.95
CA THR A 174 -1.76 23.18 4.42
C THR A 174 -1.73 24.54 5.07
#